data_44e80001c2ae6689a0caa417f87bcb37
#
_entry.id   44e80001c2ae6689a0caa417f87bcb37
#
_cell.length_a   1.000
_cell.length_b   1.000
_cell.length_c   1.000
_cell.angle_alpha   90.00
_cell.angle_beta   90.00
_cell.angle_gamma   90.00
#
_symmetry.space_group_name_H-M   'P 1'
#
loop_
_entity.id
_entity.type
_entity.pdbx_description
1 polymer ?
#
loop_
_entity_poly.entity_id
_entity_poly.type
_entity_poly.pdbx_seq_one_letter_code
_entity_poly.pdbx_strand_id
1 'polypeptide(L)'
;MGEEPLLDLVNLLYAVSKEEKEKHPRKADTYWVTDLVRCVLKREYELKYPELVEKEIFTPVFILGTLVHRGLQELLKSIMGEGVSTEVEGSREVVLPDGRKVIVEGRADIVVKISDEMIGVEIKTARSDYELPKPQHVDQARIYNWLFNLNQTILVYITPERVTQYLVSDKATEDEVVSRITSRKIPRYDWECKYCSYSVMCPYKVQSK
;
A
#
# COMPACT_ATOMS: atom_id res chain seq x y z
N MET A 1 10.53 -40.27 8.25
CA MET A 1 9.29 -39.89 7.57
C MET A 1 8.48 -39.15 8.60
N GLY A 2 8.42 -37.82 8.51
CA GLY A 2 7.56 -37.04 9.42
C GLY A 2 6.11 -37.21 8.98
N GLU A 3 5.22 -37.42 9.95
CA GLU A 3 3.78 -37.42 9.70
C GLU A 3 3.39 -36.03 9.14
N GLU A 4 2.62 -36.02 8.06
CA GLU A 4 2.05 -34.77 7.56
C GLU A 4 1.12 -34.19 8.62
N PRO A 5 1.19 -32.90 8.93
CA PRO A 5 0.31 -32.32 9.95
C PRO A 5 -1.15 -32.38 9.50
N LEU A 6 -2.04 -32.70 10.45
CA LEU A 6 -3.50 -32.72 10.22
C LEU A 6 -4.04 -31.37 9.69
N LEU A 7 -3.32 -30.30 9.95
CA LEU A 7 -3.61 -28.94 9.50
C LEU A 7 -2.30 -28.23 9.18
N ASP A 8 -2.10 -27.88 7.91
CA ASP A 8 -0.95 -27.10 7.45
C ASP A 8 -1.28 -25.59 7.45
N LEU A 9 -1.10 -24.96 8.62
CA LEU A 9 -1.35 -23.54 8.81
C LEU A 9 -0.41 -22.66 7.96
N VAL A 10 0.80 -23.10 7.69
CA VAL A 10 1.78 -22.32 6.91
C VAL A 10 1.31 -22.21 5.46
N ASN A 11 0.96 -23.33 4.84
CA ASN A 11 0.42 -23.33 3.49
C ASN A 11 -0.91 -22.57 3.40
N LEU A 12 -1.79 -22.68 4.40
CA LEU A 12 -3.04 -21.92 4.45
C LEU A 12 -2.79 -20.40 4.45
N LEU A 13 -1.86 -19.90 5.26
CA LEU A 13 -1.52 -18.49 5.34
C LEU A 13 -0.97 -17.96 3.99
N TYR A 14 -0.12 -18.73 3.32
CA TYR A 14 0.38 -18.37 2.00
C TYR A 14 -0.71 -18.41 0.92
N ALA A 15 -1.62 -19.40 0.97
CA ALA A 15 -2.75 -19.50 0.06
C ALA A 15 -3.67 -18.27 0.17
N VAL A 16 -3.99 -17.83 1.39
CA VAL A 16 -4.77 -16.60 1.64
C VAL A 16 -4.06 -15.37 1.08
N SER A 17 -2.75 -15.25 1.28
CA SER A 17 -1.95 -14.13 0.75
C SER A 17 -1.92 -14.12 -0.79
N LYS A 18 -1.88 -15.30 -1.40
CA LYS A 18 -1.92 -15.46 -2.86
C LYS A 18 -3.29 -15.05 -3.43
N GLU A 19 -4.37 -15.57 -2.87
CA GLU A 19 -5.74 -15.23 -3.26
C GLU A 19 -6.02 -13.73 -3.18
N GLU A 20 -5.58 -13.08 -2.10
CA GLU A 20 -5.74 -11.64 -1.93
C GLU A 20 -5.02 -10.83 -3.02
N LYS A 21 -3.84 -11.27 -3.44
CA LYS A 21 -3.08 -10.63 -4.51
C LYS A 21 -3.71 -10.84 -5.89
N GLU A 22 -4.30 -11.99 -6.14
CA GLU A 22 -4.97 -12.34 -7.39
C GLU A 22 -6.27 -11.55 -7.61
N LYS A 23 -6.91 -11.06 -6.55
CA LYS A 23 -8.10 -10.19 -6.64
C LYS A 23 -7.82 -8.83 -7.27
N HIS A 24 -6.58 -8.36 -7.20
CA HIS A 24 -6.19 -7.01 -7.63
C HIS A 24 -5.10 -7.03 -8.72
N PRO A 25 -5.39 -7.58 -9.93
CA PRO A 25 -4.43 -7.65 -11.03
C PRO A 25 -4.09 -6.24 -11.53
N ARG A 26 -2.83 -6.05 -11.95
CA ARG A 26 -2.40 -4.78 -12.56
C ARG A 26 -2.98 -4.62 -13.96
N LYS A 27 -3.50 -3.42 -14.25
CA LYS A 27 -4.03 -3.03 -15.57
C LYS A 27 -3.21 -1.88 -16.14
N ALA A 28 -3.13 -1.77 -17.46
CA ALA A 28 -2.30 -0.78 -18.14
C ALA A 28 -2.76 0.66 -17.90
N ASP A 29 -4.07 0.88 -17.87
CA ASP A 29 -4.74 2.17 -17.70
C ASP A 29 -5.10 2.51 -16.25
N THR A 30 -4.73 1.65 -15.31
CA THR A 30 -5.05 1.81 -13.88
C THR A 30 -3.78 1.93 -13.05
N TYR A 31 -3.76 2.91 -12.17
CA TYR A 31 -2.69 3.16 -11.21
C TYR A 31 -3.21 3.02 -9.79
N TRP A 32 -2.65 2.11 -9.03
CA TRP A 32 -2.92 2.05 -7.60
C TRP A 32 -2.22 3.20 -6.86
N VAL A 33 -2.81 3.69 -5.78
CA VAL A 33 -2.15 4.71 -4.94
C VAL A 33 -0.74 4.28 -4.54
N THR A 34 -0.53 3.01 -4.27
CA THR A 34 0.80 2.46 -3.98
C THR A 34 1.78 2.56 -5.16
N ASP A 35 1.30 2.60 -6.41
CA ASP A 35 2.16 2.80 -7.59
C ASP A 35 2.67 4.25 -7.67
N LEU A 36 1.89 5.20 -7.16
CA LEU A 36 2.22 6.62 -7.19
C LEU A 36 3.26 7.01 -6.14
N VAL A 37 3.48 6.16 -5.13
CA VAL A 37 4.43 6.41 -4.03
C VAL A 37 5.65 5.50 -4.05
N ARG A 38 5.87 4.78 -5.15
CA ARG A 38 7.03 3.90 -5.37
C ARG A 38 7.63 4.12 -6.76
N CYS A 39 8.73 3.41 -7.06
CA CYS A 39 9.41 3.46 -8.34
C CYS A 39 8.45 3.09 -9.50
N VAL A 40 8.36 3.95 -10.51
CA VAL A 40 7.49 3.75 -11.68
C VAL A 40 7.85 2.47 -12.44
N LEU A 41 9.14 2.14 -12.57
CA LEU A 41 9.58 0.91 -13.24
C LEU A 41 9.12 -0.37 -12.53
N LYS A 42 8.90 -0.33 -11.20
CA LYS A 42 8.36 -1.49 -10.50
C LYS A 42 6.99 -1.86 -11.06
N ARG A 43 6.10 -0.88 -11.28
CA ARG A 43 4.80 -1.10 -11.90
C ARG A 43 4.93 -1.61 -13.34
N GLU A 44 5.81 -1.01 -14.15
CA GLU A 44 6.06 -1.45 -15.54
C GLU A 44 6.53 -2.92 -15.59
N TYR A 45 7.41 -3.32 -14.67
CA TYR A 45 7.87 -4.69 -14.56
C TYR A 45 6.78 -5.65 -14.04
N GLU A 46 5.94 -5.22 -13.11
CA GLU A 46 4.80 -6.02 -12.64
C GLU A 46 3.81 -6.33 -13.76
N LEU A 47 3.61 -5.37 -14.69
CA LEU A 47 2.79 -5.59 -15.89
C LEU A 47 3.46 -6.53 -16.90
N LYS A 48 4.78 -6.42 -17.05
CA LYS A 48 5.54 -7.18 -18.07
C LYS A 48 5.93 -8.58 -17.60
N TYR A 49 6.15 -8.76 -16.32
CA TYR A 49 6.66 -10.00 -15.70
C TYR A 49 5.83 -10.34 -14.45
N PRO A 50 4.53 -10.61 -14.59
CA PRO A 50 3.64 -10.85 -13.45
C PRO A 50 4.06 -12.07 -12.63
N GLU A 51 4.73 -13.06 -13.23
CA GLU A 51 5.23 -14.27 -12.56
C GLU A 51 6.30 -13.98 -11.51
N LEU A 52 7.05 -12.87 -11.62
CA LEU A 52 8.06 -12.49 -10.63
C LEU A 52 7.44 -11.87 -9.37
N VAL A 53 6.18 -11.46 -9.45
CA VAL A 53 5.43 -10.93 -8.30
C VAL A 53 5.14 -12.03 -7.27
N GLU A 54 5.06 -13.30 -7.70
CA GLU A 54 4.79 -14.43 -6.81
C GLU A 54 5.84 -14.58 -5.70
N LYS A 55 7.09 -14.21 -5.94
CA LYS A 55 8.15 -14.26 -4.92
C LYS A 55 7.85 -13.39 -3.68
N GLU A 56 7.06 -12.33 -3.83
CA GLU A 56 6.70 -11.47 -2.72
C GLU A 56 5.68 -12.15 -1.78
N ILE A 57 4.86 -13.08 -2.30
CA ILE A 57 3.84 -13.80 -1.53
C ILE A 57 4.47 -14.60 -0.39
N PHE A 58 5.63 -15.21 -0.66
CA PHE A 58 6.34 -16.07 0.29
C PHE A 58 7.23 -15.30 1.29
N THR A 59 7.01 -14.01 1.44
CA THR A 59 7.79 -13.18 2.38
C THR A 59 7.06 -13.08 3.71
N PRO A 60 7.55 -13.68 4.81
CA PRO A 60 6.84 -13.74 6.10
C PRO A 60 6.45 -12.38 6.68
N VAL A 61 7.20 -11.32 6.34
CA VAL A 61 6.90 -9.96 6.80
C VAL A 61 5.57 -9.45 6.26
N PHE A 62 5.12 -9.89 5.08
CA PHE A 62 3.81 -9.52 4.54
C PHE A 62 2.68 -10.25 5.26
N ILE A 63 2.88 -11.52 5.63
CA ILE A 63 1.92 -12.26 6.46
C ILE A 63 1.75 -11.56 7.80
N LEU A 64 2.84 -11.18 8.46
CA LEU A 64 2.80 -10.45 9.72
C LEU A 64 2.03 -9.12 9.56
N GLY A 65 2.32 -8.36 8.50
CA GLY A 65 1.57 -7.14 8.17
C GLY A 65 0.07 -7.40 8.04
N THR A 66 -0.32 -8.41 7.26
CA THR A 66 -1.73 -8.78 7.05
C THR A 66 -2.43 -9.14 8.37
N LEU A 67 -1.77 -9.90 9.25
CA LEU A 67 -2.34 -10.27 10.55
C LEU A 67 -2.55 -9.04 11.44
N VAL A 68 -1.59 -8.12 11.46
CA VAL A 68 -1.69 -6.85 12.21
C VAL A 68 -2.84 -6.00 11.67
N HIS A 69 -2.96 -5.84 10.33
CA HIS A 69 -4.06 -5.09 9.71
C HIS A 69 -5.41 -5.67 10.10
N ARG A 70 -5.61 -6.98 9.90
CA ARG A 70 -6.87 -7.66 10.25
C ARG A 70 -7.18 -7.55 11.75
N GLY A 71 -6.17 -7.73 12.61
CA GLY A 71 -6.35 -7.61 14.06
C GLY A 71 -6.81 -6.22 14.48
N LEU A 72 -6.19 -5.17 13.94
CA LEU A 72 -6.55 -3.79 14.27
C LEU A 72 -7.92 -3.40 13.67
N GLN A 73 -8.22 -3.85 12.45
CA GLN A 73 -9.52 -3.64 11.82
C GLN A 73 -10.66 -4.24 12.65
N GLU A 74 -10.53 -5.48 13.08
CA GLU A 74 -11.53 -6.15 13.93
C GLU A 74 -11.64 -5.51 15.31
N LEU A 75 -10.51 -5.10 15.91
CA LEU A 75 -10.52 -4.39 17.18
C LEU A 75 -11.29 -3.07 17.08
N LEU A 76 -11.02 -2.25 16.07
CA LEU A 76 -11.72 -0.98 15.89
C LEU A 76 -13.20 -1.16 15.59
N LYS A 77 -13.58 -2.15 14.77
CA LYS A 77 -14.99 -2.50 14.55
C LYS A 77 -15.70 -2.89 15.87
N SER A 78 -15.03 -3.67 16.72
CA SER A 78 -15.60 -4.10 17.98
C SER A 78 -15.81 -2.94 18.97
N ILE A 79 -14.95 -1.91 18.91
CA ILE A 79 -15.02 -0.76 19.84
C ILE A 79 -15.99 0.32 19.32
N MET A 80 -15.96 0.61 18.02
CA MET A 80 -16.65 1.77 17.44
C MET A 80 -17.92 1.41 16.66
N GLY A 81 -18.15 0.13 16.38
CA GLY A 81 -19.37 -0.37 15.73
C GLY A 81 -19.52 0.11 14.28
N GLU A 82 -20.75 0.55 13.93
CA GLU A 82 -21.15 0.87 12.56
C GLU A 82 -20.41 2.08 11.93
N GLY A 83 -19.74 2.89 12.73
CA GLY A 83 -18.95 4.03 12.23
C GLY A 83 -17.64 3.65 11.54
N VAL A 84 -17.29 2.36 11.49
CA VAL A 84 -16.01 1.86 10.95
C VAL A 84 -16.25 1.03 9.70
N SER A 85 -15.65 1.45 8.59
CA SER A 85 -15.56 0.67 7.34
C SER A 85 -14.12 0.24 7.11
N THR A 86 -13.88 -1.01 6.71
CA THR A 86 -12.55 -1.55 6.45
C THR A 86 -12.39 -1.93 5.00
N GLU A 87 -11.13 -1.92 4.49
CA GLU A 87 -10.80 -2.28 3.11
C GLU A 87 -11.66 -1.49 2.10
N VAL A 88 -11.77 -0.17 2.32
CA VAL A 88 -12.64 0.71 1.53
C VAL A 88 -11.99 0.96 0.18
N GLU A 89 -12.60 0.47 -0.88
CA GLU A 89 -12.14 0.68 -2.25
C GLU A 89 -12.72 1.97 -2.83
N GLY A 90 -11.92 2.65 -3.65
CA GLY A 90 -12.33 3.83 -4.38
C GLY A 90 -11.49 4.07 -5.62
N SER A 91 -12.06 4.78 -6.57
CA SER A 91 -11.39 5.12 -7.82
C SER A 91 -11.74 6.52 -8.30
N ARG A 92 -10.84 7.14 -9.04
CA ARG A 92 -11.05 8.42 -9.69
C ARG A 92 -10.36 8.45 -11.05
N GLU A 93 -11.09 8.91 -12.09
CA GLU A 93 -10.50 9.17 -13.41
C GLU A 93 -9.68 10.46 -13.36
N VAL A 94 -8.49 10.45 -13.97
CA VAL A 94 -7.66 11.64 -14.22
C VAL A 94 -7.23 11.70 -15.67
N VAL A 95 -7.04 12.90 -16.19
CA VAL A 95 -6.61 13.13 -17.58
C VAL A 95 -5.12 13.50 -17.59
N LEU A 96 -4.32 12.75 -18.33
CA LEU A 96 -2.89 13.01 -18.49
C LEU A 96 -2.64 14.16 -19.49
N PRO A 97 -1.45 14.80 -19.47
CA PRO A 97 -1.11 15.88 -20.40
C PRO A 97 -1.19 15.53 -21.89
N ASP A 98 -1.11 14.24 -22.23
CA ASP A 98 -1.26 13.72 -23.58
C ASP A 98 -2.73 13.41 -23.97
N GLY A 99 -3.68 13.74 -23.12
CA GLY A 99 -5.12 13.55 -23.32
C GLY A 99 -5.63 12.15 -22.96
N ARG A 100 -4.77 11.20 -22.58
CA ARG A 100 -5.20 9.87 -22.11
C ARG A 100 -5.90 9.98 -20.77
N LYS A 101 -6.98 9.21 -20.64
CA LYS A 101 -7.68 9.01 -19.38
C LYS A 101 -7.14 7.76 -18.70
N VAL A 102 -6.85 7.88 -17.43
CA VAL A 102 -6.41 6.77 -16.59
C VAL A 102 -7.19 6.77 -15.28
N ILE A 103 -7.25 5.62 -14.64
CA ILE A 103 -7.95 5.45 -13.36
C ILE A 103 -6.90 5.36 -12.25
N VAL A 104 -7.11 6.13 -11.19
CA VAL A 104 -6.39 5.98 -9.93
C VAL A 104 -7.28 5.19 -8.98
N GLU A 105 -6.81 4.02 -8.55
CA GLU A 105 -7.49 3.15 -7.60
C GLU A 105 -6.75 3.12 -6.27
N GLY A 106 -7.51 2.97 -5.19
CA GLY A 106 -6.96 2.78 -3.86
C GLY A 106 -7.87 1.97 -2.98
N ARG A 107 -7.29 1.38 -1.95
CA ARG A 107 -8.01 0.67 -0.90
C ARG A 107 -7.48 1.16 0.45
N ALA A 108 -8.31 1.94 1.15
CA ALA A 108 -7.97 2.44 2.47
C ALA A 108 -8.19 1.33 3.50
N ASP A 109 -7.22 1.13 4.41
CA ASP A 109 -7.30 0.08 5.42
C ASP A 109 -8.56 0.23 6.28
N ILE A 110 -8.83 1.46 6.74
CA ILE A 110 -10.00 1.79 7.54
C ILE A 110 -10.46 3.21 7.21
N VAL A 111 -11.76 3.41 7.15
CA VAL A 111 -12.40 4.73 7.14
C VAL A 111 -13.37 4.80 8.30
N VAL A 112 -13.23 5.84 9.13
CA VAL A 112 -14.08 6.10 10.28
C VAL A 112 -14.90 7.34 10.03
N LYS A 113 -16.19 7.26 10.26
CA LYS A 113 -17.09 8.43 10.26
C LYS A 113 -17.33 8.86 11.71
N ILE A 114 -16.93 10.10 12.03
CA ILE A 114 -17.17 10.73 13.33
C ILE A 114 -17.92 12.03 13.07
N SER A 115 -19.19 12.08 13.45
CA SER A 115 -20.08 13.19 13.10
C SER A 115 -20.10 13.41 11.58
N ASP A 116 -19.66 14.56 11.09
CA ASP A 116 -19.60 14.90 9.67
C ASP A 116 -18.21 14.71 9.05
N GLU A 117 -17.25 14.22 9.83
CA GLU A 117 -15.88 14.02 9.36
C GLU A 117 -15.63 12.57 8.95
N MET A 118 -14.91 12.43 7.83
CA MET A 118 -14.41 11.17 7.31
C MET A 118 -12.90 11.09 7.57
N ILE A 119 -12.49 10.14 8.39
CA ILE A 119 -11.10 9.98 8.82
C ILE A 119 -10.58 8.65 8.30
N GLY A 120 -9.48 8.69 7.53
CA GLY A 120 -8.75 7.50 7.15
C GLY A 120 -7.84 7.02 8.28
N VAL A 121 -7.66 5.70 8.37
CA VAL A 121 -6.59 5.10 9.18
C VAL A 121 -5.79 4.18 8.27
N GLU A 122 -4.50 4.44 8.16
CA GLU A 122 -3.56 3.66 7.36
C GLU A 122 -2.58 2.97 8.31
N ILE A 123 -2.56 1.65 8.28
CA ILE A 123 -1.78 0.81 9.20
C ILE A 123 -0.44 0.48 8.56
N LYS A 124 0.63 0.64 9.30
CA LYS A 124 1.98 0.30 8.88
C LYS A 124 2.71 -0.53 9.92
N THR A 125 3.26 -1.65 9.50
CA THR A 125 4.25 -2.38 10.29
C THR A 125 5.66 -1.99 9.86
N ALA A 126 6.54 -1.78 10.81
CA ALA A 126 7.94 -1.48 10.54
C ALA A 126 8.87 -2.23 11.52
N ARG A 127 10.11 -2.48 11.11
CA ARG A 127 11.11 -3.18 11.94
C ARG A 127 11.68 -2.31 13.05
N SER A 128 11.61 -0.99 12.88
CA SER A 128 12.06 0.01 13.86
C SER A 128 11.28 1.30 13.65
N ASP A 129 11.36 2.20 14.62
CA ASP A 129 10.75 3.53 14.56
C ASP A 129 11.70 4.60 14.02
N TYR A 130 12.82 4.23 13.46
CA TYR A 130 13.75 5.18 12.86
C TYR A 130 13.09 5.94 11.70
N GLU A 131 13.18 7.27 11.73
CA GLU A 131 12.64 8.20 10.72
C GLU A 131 11.15 7.98 10.38
N LEU A 132 10.31 7.81 11.41
CA LEU A 132 8.86 7.82 11.22
C LEU A 132 8.29 9.25 11.37
N PRO A 133 7.24 9.61 10.61
CA PRO A 133 6.60 8.85 9.53
C PRO A 133 7.45 8.83 8.25
N LYS A 134 7.42 7.71 7.51
CA LYS A 134 8.16 7.62 6.24
C LYS A 134 7.50 8.50 5.17
N PRO A 135 8.31 9.26 4.36
CA PRO A 135 7.76 10.17 3.35
C PRO A 135 6.77 9.52 2.38
N GLN A 136 7.05 8.30 1.92
CA GLN A 136 6.16 7.58 1.00
C GLN A 136 4.80 7.22 1.64
N HIS A 137 4.74 7.02 2.95
CA HIS A 137 3.48 6.75 3.65
C HIS A 137 2.68 8.04 3.88
N VAL A 138 3.37 9.17 4.12
CA VAL A 138 2.73 10.48 4.16
C VAL A 138 2.13 10.82 2.80
N ASP A 139 2.88 10.61 1.72
CA ASP A 139 2.39 10.80 0.34
C ASP A 139 1.18 9.90 0.04
N GLN A 140 1.21 8.64 0.48
CA GLN A 140 0.08 7.72 0.34
C GLN A 140 -1.17 8.25 1.06
N ALA A 141 -1.02 8.70 2.30
CA ALA A 141 -2.13 9.27 3.08
C ALA A 141 -2.70 10.54 2.43
N ARG A 142 -1.85 11.44 1.90
CA ARG A 142 -2.28 12.65 1.17
C ARG A 142 -3.09 12.28 -0.08
N ILE A 143 -2.66 11.24 -0.83
CA ILE A 143 -3.39 10.77 -2.01
C ILE A 143 -4.70 10.10 -1.60
N TYR A 144 -4.75 9.36 -0.49
CA TYR A 144 -6.01 8.82 0.04
C TYR A 144 -6.97 9.92 0.48
N ASN A 145 -6.49 10.98 1.14
CA ASN A 145 -7.32 12.14 1.47
C ASN A 145 -7.95 12.77 0.22
N TRP A 146 -7.22 12.82 -0.91
CA TRP A 146 -7.76 13.28 -2.19
C TRP A 146 -8.73 12.26 -2.82
N LEU A 147 -8.36 10.98 -2.88
CA LEU A 147 -9.12 9.94 -3.58
C LEU A 147 -10.49 9.68 -2.94
N PHE A 148 -10.52 9.55 -1.61
CA PHE A 148 -11.71 9.24 -0.82
C PHE A 148 -12.40 10.49 -0.26
N ASN A 149 -11.87 11.69 -0.56
CA ASN A 149 -12.33 12.95 0.01
C ASN A 149 -12.35 12.96 1.55
N LEU A 150 -11.32 12.38 2.18
CA LEU A 150 -11.19 12.34 3.64
C LEU A 150 -10.81 13.72 4.17
N ASN A 151 -11.20 14.03 5.40
CA ASN A 151 -10.75 15.22 6.11
C ASN A 151 -9.27 15.11 6.48
N GLN A 152 -8.86 13.91 6.92
CA GLN A 152 -7.50 13.59 7.32
C GLN A 152 -7.27 12.07 7.33
N THR A 153 -6.02 11.65 7.37
CA THR A 153 -5.63 10.25 7.58
C THR A 153 -4.69 10.14 8.77
N ILE A 154 -4.94 9.18 9.64
CA ILE A 154 -4.07 8.79 10.75
C ILE A 154 -3.17 7.66 10.26
N LEU A 155 -1.86 7.90 10.20
CA LEU A 155 -0.87 6.85 9.97
C LEU A 155 -0.55 6.17 11.30
N VAL A 156 -0.92 4.92 11.44
CA VAL A 156 -0.61 4.11 12.64
C VAL A 156 0.57 3.20 12.34
N TYR A 157 1.66 3.36 13.08
CA TYR A 157 2.82 2.46 12.99
C TYR A 157 2.86 1.52 14.17
N ILE A 158 3.01 0.24 13.85
CA ILE A 158 3.20 -0.85 14.83
C ILE A 158 4.59 -1.42 14.59
N THR A 159 5.48 -1.21 15.56
CA THR A 159 6.86 -1.71 15.56
C THR A 159 7.08 -2.62 16.76
N PRO A 160 8.17 -3.38 16.83
CA PRO A 160 8.52 -4.14 18.04
C PRO A 160 8.77 -3.27 19.27
N GLU A 161 9.06 -1.96 19.07
CA GLU A 161 9.44 -1.05 20.14
C GLU A 161 8.25 -0.25 20.67
N ARG A 162 7.32 0.14 19.80
CA ARG A 162 6.15 0.95 20.19
C ARG A 162 5.04 0.98 19.14
N VAL A 163 3.87 1.47 19.55
CA VAL A 163 2.79 1.88 18.67
C VAL A 163 2.73 3.42 18.66
N THR A 164 2.75 4.01 17.46
CA THR A 164 2.69 5.47 17.28
C THR A 164 1.71 5.85 16.18
N GLN A 165 1.18 7.08 16.27
CA GLN A 165 0.32 7.62 15.21
C GLN A 165 0.78 9.02 14.79
N TYR A 166 0.54 9.33 13.52
CA TYR A 166 0.82 10.62 12.90
C TYR A 166 -0.38 11.08 12.10
N LEU A 167 -0.73 12.35 12.24
CA LEU A 167 -1.84 12.95 11.53
C LEU A 167 -1.37 13.54 10.21
N VAL A 168 -2.09 13.24 9.12
CA VAL A 168 -1.90 13.81 7.79
C VAL A 168 -3.20 14.47 7.36
N SER A 169 -3.26 15.80 7.45
CA SER A 169 -4.45 16.58 7.08
C SER A 169 -4.39 17.12 5.65
N ASP A 170 -3.19 17.18 5.06
CA ASP A 170 -3.03 17.64 3.69
C ASP A 170 -3.66 16.68 2.69
N LYS A 171 -4.26 17.23 1.63
CA LYS A 171 -4.71 16.48 0.46
C LYS A 171 -3.73 16.67 -0.69
N ALA A 172 -3.45 15.61 -1.44
CA ALA A 172 -2.81 15.76 -2.74
C ALA A 172 -3.74 16.52 -3.69
N THR A 173 -3.16 17.28 -4.62
CA THR A 173 -3.92 17.83 -5.73
C THR A 173 -3.97 16.85 -6.90
N GLU A 174 -4.92 17.02 -7.82
CA GLU A 174 -4.98 16.21 -9.04
C GLU A 174 -3.71 16.38 -9.88
N ASP A 175 -3.18 17.62 -9.96
CA ASP A 175 -1.92 17.90 -10.66
C ASP A 175 -0.72 17.16 -10.04
N GLU A 176 -0.66 17.06 -8.69
CA GLU A 176 0.36 16.25 -8.01
C GLU A 176 0.23 14.77 -8.37
N VAL A 177 -0.99 14.25 -8.41
CA VAL A 177 -1.28 12.86 -8.79
C VAL A 177 -0.86 12.61 -10.24
N VAL A 178 -1.25 13.46 -11.18
CA VAL A 178 -0.86 13.40 -12.60
C VAL A 178 0.66 13.49 -12.74
N SER A 179 1.31 14.42 -12.01
CA SER A 179 2.77 14.54 -11.99
C SER A 179 3.46 13.24 -11.52
N ARG A 180 2.89 12.53 -10.54
CA ARG A 180 3.44 11.25 -10.07
C ARG A 180 3.28 10.13 -11.09
N ILE A 181 2.19 10.11 -11.86
CA ILE A 181 1.96 9.15 -12.95
C ILE A 181 2.96 9.38 -14.09
N THR A 182 3.20 10.63 -14.45
CA THR A 182 4.06 11.00 -15.60
C THR A 182 5.53 11.12 -15.25
N SER A 183 5.88 11.12 -13.96
CA SER A 183 7.27 11.25 -13.47
C SER A 183 8.16 10.12 -13.98
N ARG A 184 9.37 10.47 -14.38
CA ARG A 184 10.44 9.56 -14.78
C ARG A 184 11.57 9.48 -13.74
N LYS A 185 11.31 9.92 -12.50
CA LYS A 185 12.29 9.75 -11.40
C LYS A 185 12.43 8.27 -11.05
N ILE A 186 13.60 7.70 -11.31
CA ILE A 186 13.91 6.27 -11.16
C ILE A 186 15.26 6.10 -10.44
N PRO A 187 15.31 5.44 -9.27
CA PRO A 187 14.18 5.09 -8.41
C PRO A 187 13.49 6.36 -7.84
N ARG A 188 12.31 6.22 -7.25
CA ARG A 188 11.69 7.34 -6.54
C ARG A 188 12.43 7.64 -5.24
N TYR A 189 12.82 6.57 -4.52
CA TYR A 189 13.65 6.61 -3.31
C TYR A 189 14.82 5.63 -3.46
N ASP A 190 16.03 6.03 -3.08
CA ASP A 190 17.25 5.23 -3.30
C ASP A 190 17.20 3.86 -2.62
N TRP A 191 16.54 3.76 -1.47
CA TRP A 191 16.40 2.51 -0.74
C TRP A 191 15.52 1.45 -1.46
N GLU A 192 14.65 1.84 -2.39
CA GLU A 192 13.72 0.91 -3.04
C GLU A 192 14.43 -0.22 -3.78
N CYS A 193 15.58 0.07 -4.40
CA CYS A 193 16.32 -0.92 -5.18
C CYS A 193 16.80 -2.10 -4.35
N LYS A 194 17.07 -1.89 -3.06
CA LYS A 194 17.50 -2.95 -2.14
C LYS A 194 16.43 -4.03 -1.94
N TYR A 195 15.16 -3.63 -1.98
CA TYR A 195 14.00 -4.50 -1.71
C TYR A 195 13.18 -4.82 -2.97
N CYS A 196 13.66 -4.39 -4.14
CA CYS A 196 12.94 -4.57 -5.40
C CYS A 196 13.20 -5.94 -5.99
N SER A 197 12.14 -6.72 -6.21
CA SER A 197 12.22 -8.06 -6.83
C SER A 197 12.81 -8.04 -8.23
N TYR A 198 12.74 -6.88 -8.91
CA TYR A 198 13.26 -6.67 -10.26
C TYR A 198 14.66 -6.06 -10.30
N SER A 199 15.29 -5.84 -9.14
CA SER A 199 16.61 -5.16 -9.06
C SER A 199 17.73 -5.86 -9.83
N VAL A 200 17.64 -7.19 -10.03
CA VAL A 200 18.63 -7.98 -10.75
C VAL A 200 18.63 -7.70 -12.26
N MET A 201 17.52 -7.23 -12.83
CA MET A 201 17.37 -6.95 -14.25
C MET A 201 17.20 -5.45 -14.54
N CYS A 202 17.18 -4.61 -13.51
CA CYS A 202 16.92 -3.18 -13.66
C CYS A 202 18.21 -2.42 -14.04
N PRO A 203 18.23 -1.73 -15.22
CA PRO A 203 19.41 -0.96 -15.62
C PRO A 203 19.61 0.33 -14.81
N TYR A 204 18.59 0.75 -14.07
CA TYR A 204 18.61 1.96 -13.23
C TYR A 204 18.80 1.65 -11.74
N LYS A 205 19.23 0.42 -11.42
CA LYS A 205 19.48 0.05 -10.04
C LYS A 205 20.56 0.94 -9.43
N VAL A 206 20.24 1.60 -8.33
CA VAL A 206 21.21 2.29 -7.50
C VAL A 206 21.71 1.37 -6.39
N GLN A 207 23.00 1.49 -6.05
CA GLN A 207 23.55 0.82 -4.87
C GLN A 207 23.23 1.72 -3.67
N SER A 208 22.34 1.25 -2.80
CA SER A 208 22.15 1.91 -1.50
C SER A 208 23.42 1.75 -0.67
N LYS A 209 24.00 2.86 -0.25
CA LYS A 209 25.09 2.89 0.71
C LYS A 209 24.70 2.24 2.04
#